data_731f623dee5ef70a1dd5925b889d68c1
#
_entry.id   731f623dee5ef70a1dd5925b889d68c1
#
_cell.length_a   1.000
_cell.length_b   1.000
_cell.length_c   1.000
_cell.angle_alpha   90.00
_cell.angle_beta   90.00
_cell.angle_gamma   90.00
#
_symmetry.space_group_name_H-M   'P 1'
#
loop_
_entity.id
_entity.type
_entity.pdbx_description
1 polymer ?
#
loop_
_entity_poly.entity_id
_entity_poly.type
_entity_poly.pdbx_seq_one_letter_code
_entity_poly.pdbx_strand_id
1 'polypeptide(L)'
;MHTSAPVCESKRKRASRLRRQQNLAQREIKQRLFDMSKPDPVLAHQLNEEGEKYWKQSELAKLILSKEEVWGYQEDRRGQLQPVEPVARPEDQDMDAAVAQYGGPRRLNFGLDVSDRRTLFQSLPRVMATDRAMDLADSSLSQEGPDALAKDLEDLEAEQAQSAETLSRILDLRNASGKGIQVENTRRIIAHFGRPTESGGLDTGSPEVQAALLTYRIRNLAEHLLGARHDNSNRRSMRRLVHQRAKVLRYLKSRDPIRYQSFLPRIGVEARAIEGEVVVPGKPKTKRM
;
A
#
# COMPACT_ATOMS: atom_id res chain seq x y z
N MET A 1 -50.08 20.28 53.15
CA MET A 1 -49.38 20.10 51.85
C MET A 1 -49.66 21.31 51.00
N HIS A 2 -48.68 22.25 50.86
CA HIS A 2 -48.83 23.41 49.99
C HIS A 2 -48.38 23.00 48.59
N THR A 3 -49.38 22.79 47.72
CA THR A 3 -49.13 22.68 46.29
C THR A 3 -48.83 24.08 45.78
N SER A 4 -47.54 24.33 45.50
CA SER A 4 -47.18 25.60 44.85
C SER A 4 -47.81 25.65 43.46
N ALA A 5 -48.63 26.63 43.22
CA ALA A 5 -49.24 26.87 41.91
C ALA A 5 -48.16 26.97 40.81
N PRO A 6 -48.38 26.42 39.63
CA PRO A 6 -47.40 26.51 38.56
C PRO A 6 -47.19 27.99 38.20
N VAL A 7 -45.95 28.46 38.35
CA VAL A 7 -45.58 29.83 37.98
C VAL A 7 -45.81 29.99 36.49
N CYS A 8 -46.87 30.74 36.11
CA CYS A 8 -47.16 31.05 34.71
C CYS A 8 -46.05 31.90 34.11
N GLU A 9 -45.21 31.28 33.31
CA GLU A 9 -44.12 31.95 32.58
C GLU A 9 -44.72 33.01 31.60
N SER A 10 -44.25 34.25 31.68
CA SER A 10 -44.73 35.30 30.78
C SER A 10 -44.47 34.92 29.31
N LYS A 11 -45.37 35.30 28.39
CA LYS A 11 -45.25 35.03 26.94
C LYS A 11 -43.86 35.43 26.40
N ARG A 12 -43.30 36.54 26.89
CA ARG A 12 -41.98 37.04 26.49
C ARG A 12 -40.85 36.12 26.95
N LYS A 13 -40.89 35.60 28.18
CA LYS A 13 -39.90 34.64 28.69
C LYS A 13 -39.98 33.31 27.94
N ARG A 14 -41.19 32.82 27.66
CA ARG A 14 -41.41 31.60 26.87
C ARG A 14 -40.87 31.74 25.44
N ALA A 15 -41.11 32.85 24.76
CA ALA A 15 -40.59 33.13 23.43
C ALA A 15 -39.03 33.21 23.42
N SER A 16 -38.46 33.85 24.42
CA SER A 16 -37.00 33.94 24.58
C SER A 16 -36.37 32.53 24.79
N ARG A 17 -36.99 31.71 25.63
CA ARG A 17 -36.55 30.31 25.85
C ARG A 17 -36.63 29.48 24.58
N LEU A 18 -37.71 29.58 23.82
CA LEU A 18 -37.85 28.85 22.53
C LEU A 18 -36.81 29.30 21.52
N ARG A 19 -36.55 30.61 21.38
CA ARG A 19 -35.47 31.13 20.50
C ARG A 19 -34.11 30.62 20.93
N ARG A 20 -33.84 30.58 22.24
CA ARG A 20 -32.55 30.02 22.75
C ARG A 20 -32.42 28.53 22.42
N GLN A 21 -33.49 27.73 22.57
CA GLN A 21 -33.50 26.33 22.23
C GLN A 21 -33.28 26.10 20.71
N GLN A 22 -33.97 26.88 19.87
CA GLN A 22 -33.79 26.85 18.41
C GLN A 22 -32.36 27.17 18.00
N ASN A 23 -31.78 28.23 18.59
CA ASN A 23 -30.41 28.62 18.31
C ASN A 23 -29.39 27.55 18.76
N LEU A 24 -29.63 26.93 19.91
CA LEU A 24 -28.80 25.82 20.37
C LEU A 24 -28.89 24.63 19.41
N ALA A 25 -30.11 24.22 19.03
CA ALA A 25 -30.30 23.14 18.07
C ALA A 25 -29.65 23.43 16.72
N GLN A 26 -29.78 24.66 16.21
CA GLN A 26 -29.11 25.06 14.98
C GLN A 26 -27.57 25.04 15.12
N ARG A 27 -27.02 25.46 16.25
CA ARG A 27 -25.59 25.38 16.52
C ARG A 27 -25.12 23.93 16.57
N GLU A 28 -25.86 23.05 17.23
CA GLU A 28 -25.56 21.62 17.31
C GLU A 28 -25.59 20.97 15.92
N ILE A 29 -26.59 21.30 15.09
CA ILE A 29 -26.65 20.79 13.71
C ILE A 29 -25.45 21.27 12.90
N LYS A 30 -25.13 22.59 12.96
CA LYS A 30 -23.95 23.13 12.27
C LYS A 30 -22.65 22.49 12.76
N GLN A 31 -22.55 22.25 14.07
CA GLN A 31 -21.37 21.60 14.65
C GLN A 31 -21.25 20.14 14.18
N ARG A 32 -22.35 19.39 14.18
CA ARG A 32 -22.37 18.02 13.66
C ARG A 32 -21.99 17.96 12.18
N LEU A 33 -22.54 18.85 11.34
CA LEU A 33 -22.17 18.93 9.92
C LEU A 33 -20.69 19.26 9.75
N PHE A 34 -20.17 20.21 10.54
CA PHE A 34 -18.75 20.55 10.51
C PHE A 34 -17.85 19.37 10.96
N ASP A 35 -18.26 18.66 12.02
CA ASP A 35 -17.51 17.50 12.52
C ASP A 35 -17.54 16.31 11.54
N MET A 36 -18.68 16.14 10.82
CA MET A 36 -18.79 15.15 9.74
C MET A 36 -17.95 15.51 8.51
N SER A 37 -17.75 16.79 8.24
CA SER A 37 -16.94 17.26 7.11
C SER A 37 -15.44 17.29 7.41
N LYS A 38 -15.03 17.03 8.66
CA LYS A 38 -13.61 16.95 9.01
C LYS A 38 -13.01 15.65 8.48
N PRO A 39 -11.84 15.73 7.82
CA PRO A 39 -11.11 14.54 7.46
C PRO A 39 -10.61 13.80 8.70
N ASP A 40 -10.58 12.48 8.64
CA ASP A 40 -9.97 11.67 9.69
C ASP A 40 -8.47 11.97 9.80
N PRO A 41 -7.95 12.26 10.99
CA PRO A 41 -6.52 12.57 11.16
C PRO A 41 -5.60 11.39 10.83
N VAL A 42 -6.08 10.14 10.92
CA VAL A 42 -5.30 8.94 10.61
C VAL A 42 -5.23 8.72 9.11
N LEU A 43 -6.38 8.54 8.46
CA LEU A 43 -6.46 8.28 7.02
C LEU A 43 -6.24 9.56 6.18
N ALA A 44 -6.44 10.73 6.79
CA ALA A 44 -6.28 12.05 6.18
C ALA A 44 -7.25 12.37 5.03
N HIS A 45 -8.36 11.68 4.96
CA HIS A 45 -9.51 11.96 4.11
C HIS A 45 -10.80 11.74 4.91
N GLN A 46 -11.94 12.15 4.38
CA GLN A 46 -13.22 11.91 5.04
C GLN A 46 -13.52 10.40 5.10
N LEU A 47 -14.21 9.96 6.18
CA LEU A 47 -14.64 8.56 6.34
C LEU A 47 -15.94 8.24 5.59
N ASN A 48 -16.23 8.97 4.51
CA ASN A 48 -17.40 8.81 3.66
C ASN A 48 -16.99 8.10 2.37
N GLU A 49 -17.98 7.70 1.58
CA GLU A 49 -17.75 7.13 0.25
C GLU A 49 -16.93 8.06 -0.67
N GLU A 50 -17.10 9.36 -0.55
CA GLU A 50 -16.34 10.37 -1.30
C GLU A 50 -14.86 10.35 -0.92
N GLY A 51 -14.55 10.24 0.37
CA GLY A 51 -13.17 10.12 0.84
C GLY A 51 -12.50 8.82 0.41
N GLU A 52 -13.24 7.71 0.40
CA GLU A 52 -12.73 6.45 -0.15
C GLU A 52 -12.52 6.52 -1.67
N LYS A 53 -13.40 7.21 -2.41
CA LYS A 53 -13.19 7.48 -3.85
C LYS A 53 -11.97 8.36 -4.08
N TYR A 54 -11.80 9.41 -3.26
CA TYR A 54 -10.62 10.29 -3.31
C TYR A 54 -9.32 9.51 -3.08
N TRP A 55 -9.30 8.59 -2.10
CA TRP A 55 -8.17 7.72 -1.88
C TRP A 55 -7.91 6.79 -3.08
N LYS A 56 -8.93 6.07 -3.56
CA LYS A 56 -8.81 5.13 -4.68
C LYS A 56 -8.33 5.78 -5.98
N GLN A 57 -8.64 7.07 -6.18
CA GLN A 57 -8.18 7.84 -7.33
C GLN A 57 -6.71 8.26 -7.23
N SER A 58 -6.14 8.28 -6.01
CA SER A 58 -4.76 8.70 -5.79
C SER A 58 -3.76 7.77 -6.48
N GLU A 59 -2.64 8.35 -6.92
CA GLU A 59 -1.54 7.59 -7.53
C GLU A 59 -0.98 6.55 -6.55
N LEU A 60 -0.86 6.92 -5.27
CA LEU A 60 -0.38 6.03 -4.23
C LEU A 60 -1.27 4.79 -4.07
N ALA A 61 -2.59 4.95 -4.08
CA ALA A 61 -3.52 3.81 -3.97
C ALA A 61 -3.42 2.86 -5.17
N LYS A 62 -3.24 3.42 -6.38
CA LYS A 62 -3.06 2.63 -7.61
C LYS A 62 -1.74 1.86 -7.63
N LEU A 63 -0.72 2.39 -6.96
CA LEU A 63 0.62 1.82 -6.94
C LEU A 63 0.75 0.65 -5.94
N ILE A 64 0.06 0.73 -4.81
CA ILE A 64 0.15 -0.26 -3.72
C ILE A 64 -0.51 -1.58 -4.13
N LEU A 65 0.21 -2.67 -3.89
CA LEU A 65 -0.30 -4.05 -4.01
C LEU A 65 -0.90 -4.47 -2.67
N SER A 66 -2.16 -4.91 -2.67
CA SER A 66 -2.74 -5.56 -1.49
C SER A 66 -2.26 -7.01 -1.37
N LYS A 67 -2.32 -7.57 -0.18
CA LYS A 67 -1.94 -8.97 0.05
C LYS A 67 -2.86 -9.92 -0.69
N GLU A 68 -4.15 -9.65 -0.62
CA GLU A 68 -5.20 -10.45 -1.27
C GLU A 68 -5.03 -10.46 -2.78
N GLU A 69 -4.67 -9.32 -3.36
CA GLU A 69 -4.41 -9.20 -4.80
C GLU A 69 -3.18 -9.99 -5.25
N VAL A 70 -2.10 -9.97 -4.45
CA VAL A 70 -0.85 -10.68 -4.76
C VAL A 70 -1.02 -12.18 -4.59
N TRP A 71 -1.63 -12.62 -3.50
CA TRP A 71 -1.86 -14.04 -3.24
C TRP A 71 -2.99 -14.63 -4.09
N GLY A 72 -3.91 -13.77 -4.60
CA GLY A 72 -5.07 -14.20 -5.41
C GLY A 72 -6.21 -14.78 -4.58
N TYR A 73 -6.14 -14.72 -3.26
CA TYR A 73 -7.19 -15.19 -2.36
C TYR A 73 -7.29 -14.31 -1.11
N GLN A 74 -8.50 -14.26 -0.56
CA GLN A 74 -8.79 -13.61 0.72
C GLN A 74 -9.38 -14.65 1.67
N GLU A 75 -8.91 -14.65 2.91
CA GLU A 75 -9.44 -15.49 3.96
C GLU A 75 -10.64 -14.82 4.62
N ASP A 76 -11.82 -15.45 4.55
CA ASP A 76 -13.02 -14.99 5.21
C ASP A 76 -12.92 -15.24 6.73
N ARG A 77 -13.76 -14.57 7.52
CA ARG A 77 -13.84 -14.75 9.00
C ARG A 77 -14.02 -16.20 9.45
N ARG A 78 -14.45 -17.09 8.56
CA ARG A 78 -14.62 -18.53 8.78
C ARG A 78 -13.40 -19.36 8.37
N GLY A 79 -12.31 -18.73 7.89
CA GLY A 79 -11.12 -19.43 7.39
C GLY A 79 -11.31 -20.02 5.99
N GLN A 80 -12.35 -19.64 5.26
CA GLN A 80 -12.56 -20.07 3.88
C GLN A 80 -11.80 -19.12 2.92
N LEU A 81 -11.08 -19.71 1.97
CA LEU A 81 -10.36 -18.96 0.94
C LEU A 81 -11.32 -18.60 -0.19
N GLN A 82 -11.49 -17.31 -0.44
CA GLN A 82 -12.24 -16.79 -1.57
C GLN A 82 -11.26 -16.25 -2.61
N PRO A 83 -11.42 -16.59 -3.90
CA PRO A 83 -10.59 -16.04 -4.96
C PRO A 83 -10.86 -14.54 -5.11
N VAL A 84 -9.78 -13.77 -5.25
CA VAL A 84 -9.83 -12.32 -5.49
C VAL A 84 -9.37 -12.06 -6.91
N GLU A 85 -10.21 -11.34 -7.68
CA GLU A 85 -9.83 -10.94 -9.03
C GLU A 85 -8.69 -9.92 -8.98
N PRO A 86 -7.62 -10.10 -9.77
CA PRO A 86 -6.52 -9.16 -9.82
C PRO A 86 -7.00 -7.83 -10.43
N VAL A 87 -6.66 -6.74 -9.79
CA VAL A 87 -6.92 -5.39 -10.33
C VAL A 87 -5.98 -5.17 -11.52
N ALA A 88 -6.56 -4.96 -12.69
CA ALA A 88 -5.78 -4.66 -13.89
C ALA A 88 -5.07 -3.30 -13.77
N ARG A 89 -3.77 -3.29 -13.99
CA ARG A 89 -2.92 -2.09 -13.96
C ARG A 89 -2.24 -1.88 -15.31
N PRO A 90 -1.94 -0.63 -15.69
CA PRO A 90 -1.23 -0.37 -16.94
C PRO A 90 0.13 -1.09 -17.01
N GLU A 91 0.83 -1.23 -15.90
CA GLU A 91 2.10 -1.95 -15.80
C GLU A 91 1.97 -3.46 -16.09
N ASP A 92 0.79 -4.03 -15.95
CA ASP A 92 0.56 -5.46 -16.12
C ASP A 92 0.76 -5.90 -17.57
N GLN A 93 0.48 -5.04 -18.55
CA GLN A 93 0.68 -5.32 -19.98
C GLN A 93 2.17 -5.50 -20.30
N ASP A 94 3.02 -4.61 -19.77
CA ASP A 94 4.47 -4.69 -19.98
C ASP A 94 5.05 -5.93 -19.28
N MET A 95 4.51 -6.26 -18.09
CA MET A 95 4.91 -7.46 -17.37
C MET A 95 4.47 -8.74 -18.06
N ASP A 96 3.26 -8.80 -18.60
CA ASP A 96 2.77 -9.95 -19.35
C ASP A 96 3.55 -10.14 -20.66
N ALA A 97 3.91 -9.06 -21.36
CA ALA A 97 4.79 -9.11 -22.51
C ALA A 97 6.19 -9.64 -22.14
N ALA A 98 6.75 -9.17 -21.01
CA ALA A 98 8.04 -9.66 -20.53
C ALA A 98 8.00 -11.14 -20.10
N VAL A 99 6.89 -11.60 -19.53
CA VAL A 99 6.68 -13.04 -19.23
C VAL A 99 6.61 -13.87 -20.51
N ALA A 100 5.87 -13.41 -21.51
CA ALA A 100 5.77 -14.09 -22.79
C ALA A 100 7.12 -14.19 -23.51
N GLN A 101 7.97 -13.17 -23.37
CA GLN A 101 9.27 -13.11 -24.03
C GLN A 101 10.39 -13.86 -23.29
N TYR A 102 10.45 -13.76 -21.98
CA TYR A 102 11.59 -14.26 -21.18
C TYR A 102 11.21 -15.38 -20.20
N GLY A 103 9.93 -15.64 -20.00
CA GLY A 103 9.45 -16.59 -19.00
C GLY A 103 9.50 -16.06 -17.56
N GLY A 104 9.30 -16.95 -16.58
CA GLY A 104 9.30 -16.64 -15.17
C GLY A 104 7.96 -16.13 -14.62
N PRO A 105 7.89 -15.75 -13.33
CA PRO A 105 6.65 -15.34 -12.68
C PRO A 105 6.24 -13.93 -13.12
N ARG A 106 4.95 -13.61 -13.02
CA ARG A 106 4.42 -12.27 -13.41
C ARG A 106 5.08 -11.15 -12.62
N ARG A 107 5.25 -11.30 -11.32
CA ARG A 107 5.87 -10.31 -10.43
C ARG A 107 7.03 -10.95 -9.68
N LEU A 108 8.19 -10.33 -9.81
CA LEU A 108 9.41 -10.77 -9.14
C LEU A 108 9.49 -10.19 -7.73
N ASN A 109 10.02 -10.98 -6.81
CA ASN A 109 10.37 -10.57 -5.45
C ASN A 109 11.85 -10.11 -5.39
N PHE A 110 12.31 -9.74 -4.20
CA PHE A 110 13.71 -9.38 -3.89
C PHE A 110 14.28 -8.18 -4.66
N GLY A 111 13.42 -7.37 -5.26
CA GLY A 111 13.84 -6.18 -5.96
C GLY A 111 14.41 -6.42 -7.35
N LEU A 112 14.10 -7.56 -7.94
CA LEU A 112 14.52 -7.90 -9.31
C LEU A 112 13.68 -7.13 -10.33
N ASP A 113 14.34 -6.68 -11.40
CA ASP A 113 13.75 -5.93 -12.49
C ASP A 113 13.49 -6.81 -13.73
N VAL A 114 12.92 -6.21 -14.77
CA VAL A 114 12.69 -6.89 -16.06
C VAL A 114 14.01 -7.30 -16.73
N SER A 115 15.09 -6.51 -16.56
CA SER A 115 16.44 -6.86 -17.03
C SER A 115 16.97 -8.14 -16.39
N ASP A 116 16.74 -8.30 -15.09
CA ASP A 116 17.17 -9.47 -14.33
C ASP A 116 16.41 -10.71 -14.78
N ARG A 117 15.13 -10.55 -15.16
CA ARG A 117 14.29 -11.61 -15.72
C ARG A 117 14.94 -12.28 -16.94
N ARG A 118 15.40 -11.44 -17.91
CA ARG A 118 16.07 -11.95 -19.09
C ARG A 118 17.33 -12.76 -18.72
N THR A 119 18.09 -12.25 -17.79
CA THR A 119 19.32 -12.91 -17.33
C THR A 119 19.02 -14.23 -16.64
N LEU A 120 18.06 -14.27 -15.71
CA LEU A 120 17.76 -15.43 -14.88
C LEU A 120 17.04 -16.56 -15.62
N PHE A 121 16.09 -16.22 -16.53
CA PHE A 121 15.22 -17.22 -17.14
C PHE A 121 15.57 -17.53 -18.60
N GLN A 122 16.41 -16.74 -19.26
CA GLN A 122 16.82 -16.98 -20.63
C GLN A 122 18.32 -17.19 -20.78
N SER A 123 19.15 -16.24 -20.32
CA SER A 123 20.58 -16.29 -20.57
C SER A 123 21.29 -17.32 -19.70
N LEU A 124 21.02 -17.32 -18.39
CA LEU A 124 21.68 -18.17 -17.42
C LEU A 124 21.45 -19.67 -17.69
N PRO A 125 20.21 -20.18 -17.93
CA PRO A 125 19.98 -21.57 -18.21
C PRO A 125 20.75 -22.05 -19.45
N ARG A 126 20.79 -21.22 -20.51
CA ARG A 126 21.53 -21.57 -21.76
C ARG A 126 23.03 -21.64 -21.53
N VAL A 127 23.59 -20.63 -20.84
CA VAL A 127 25.03 -20.63 -20.54
C VAL A 127 25.42 -21.84 -19.68
N MET A 128 24.61 -22.17 -18.66
CA MET A 128 24.87 -23.32 -17.80
C MET A 128 24.75 -24.63 -18.55
N ALA A 129 23.80 -24.77 -19.48
CA ALA A 129 23.68 -25.95 -20.31
C ALA A 129 24.91 -26.14 -21.25
N THR A 130 25.34 -25.03 -21.88
CA THR A 130 26.52 -25.08 -22.78
C THR A 130 27.82 -25.34 -22.04
N ASP A 131 28.00 -24.76 -20.85
CA ASP A 131 29.18 -24.96 -20.01
C ASP A 131 29.28 -26.43 -19.58
N ARG A 132 28.18 -27.01 -19.12
CA ARG A 132 28.11 -28.39 -18.70
C ARG A 132 28.28 -29.38 -19.88
N ALA A 133 27.79 -29.02 -21.08
CA ALA A 133 28.05 -29.78 -22.29
C ALA A 133 29.52 -29.75 -22.70
N MET A 134 30.21 -28.62 -22.53
CA MET A 134 31.66 -28.52 -22.77
C MET A 134 32.45 -29.38 -21.79
N ASP A 135 32.09 -29.36 -20.49
CA ASP A 135 32.73 -30.22 -19.49
C ASP A 135 32.54 -31.72 -19.78
N LEU A 136 31.40 -32.13 -20.30
CA LEU A 136 31.14 -33.51 -20.72
C LEU A 136 31.94 -33.88 -21.96
N ALA A 137 32.09 -32.97 -22.91
CA ALA A 137 32.88 -33.18 -24.12
C ALA A 137 34.42 -33.30 -23.83
N ASP A 138 34.90 -32.52 -22.86
CA ASP A 138 36.30 -32.57 -22.42
C ASP A 138 36.60 -33.78 -21.53
N SER A 139 35.60 -34.31 -20.83
CA SER A 139 35.76 -35.54 -20.10
C SER A 139 35.85 -36.69 -21.10
N SER A 140 37.00 -37.37 -21.19
CA SER A 140 37.36 -38.46 -22.15
C SER A 140 36.41 -39.68 -22.20
N LEU A 141 35.20 -39.53 -21.70
CA LEU A 141 34.09 -40.49 -21.72
C LEU A 141 33.23 -40.40 -22.97
N SER A 142 33.34 -39.36 -23.78
CA SER A 142 32.55 -39.19 -25.00
C SER A 142 33.24 -39.81 -26.20
N GLN A 143 33.24 -41.14 -26.27
CA GLN A 143 33.40 -41.88 -27.54
C GLN A 143 32.03 -41.98 -28.28
N GLU A 144 31.07 -41.22 -27.89
CA GLU A 144 29.73 -41.25 -28.46
C GLU A 144 29.63 -40.33 -29.68
N GLY A 145 28.88 -40.75 -30.69
CA GLY A 145 28.76 -40.01 -31.94
C GLY A 145 27.97 -38.69 -31.79
N PRO A 146 27.95 -37.84 -32.84
CA PRO A 146 27.33 -36.50 -32.80
C PRO A 146 25.85 -36.52 -32.41
N ASP A 147 25.14 -37.61 -32.64
CA ASP A 147 23.72 -37.77 -32.30
C ASP A 147 23.51 -37.99 -30.78
N ALA A 148 24.47 -38.61 -30.09
CA ALA A 148 24.43 -38.74 -28.63
C ALA A 148 24.71 -37.42 -27.94
N LEU A 149 25.65 -36.64 -28.42
CA LEU A 149 25.97 -35.30 -27.94
C LEU A 149 24.79 -34.34 -28.08
N ALA A 150 24.02 -34.42 -29.17
CA ALA A 150 22.81 -33.63 -29.36
C ALA A 150 21.71 -33.99 -28.35
N LYS A 151 21.54 -35.26 -28.04
CA LYS A 151 20.62 -35.77 -27.03
C LYS A 151 21.00 -35.31 -25.63
N ASP A 152 22.28 -35.39 -25.28
CA ASP A 152 22.78 -34.96 -24.00
C ASP A 152 22.59 -33.44 -23.80
N LEU A 153 22.72 -32.63 -24.86
CA LEU A 153 22.41 -31.23 -24.86
C LEU A 153 20.93 -30.96 -24.60
N GLU A 154 20.02 -31.67 -25.27
CA GLU A 154 18.58 -31.54 -25.07
C GLU A 154 18.18 -31.91 -23.62
N ASP A 155 18.77 -32.99 -23.08
CA ASP A 155 18.52 -33.40 -21.69
C ASP A 155 19.05 -32.38 -20.67
N LEU A 156 20.22 -31.79 -20.92
CA LEU A 156 20.78 -30.71 -20.08
C LEU A 156 19.94 -29.42 -20.17
N GLU A 157 19.47 -29.05 -21.34
CA GLU A 157 18.59 -27.93 -21.51
C GLU A 157 17.26 -28.14 -20.75
N ALA A 158 16.71 -29.36 -20.78
CA ALA A 158 15.51 -29.72 -20.04
C ALA A 158 15.71 -29.65 -18.51
N GLU A 159 16.88 -30.13 -18.00
CA GLU A 159 17.24 -30.01 -16.57
C GLU A 159 17.36 -28.53 -16.15
N GLN A 160 18.03 -27.72 -16.98
CA GLN A 160 18.16 -26.30 -16.69
C GLN A 160 16.82 -25.57 -16.77
N ALA A 161 15.92 -25.94 -17.67
CA ALA A 161 14.57 -25.43 -17.74
C ALA A 161 13.75 -25.75 -16.46
N GLN A 162 13.88 -26.99 -15.94
CA GLN A 162 13.26 -27.38 -14.66
C GLN A 162 13.84 -26.59 -13.48
N SER A 163 15.15 -26.36 -13.48
CA SER A 163 15.83 -25.54 -12.47
C SER A 163 15.35 -24.10 -12.53
N ALA A 164 15.19 -23.53 -13.74
CA ALA A 164 14.64 -22.20 -13.94
C ALA A 164 13.16 -22.11 -13.51
N GLU A 165 12.37 -23.16 -13.71
CA GLU A 165 10.99 -23.21 -13.22
C GLU A 165 10.93 -23.24 -11.69
N THR A 166 11.76 -24.03 -11.02
CA THR A 166 11.83 -24.05 -9.56
C THR A 166 12.28 -22.69 -9.00
N LEU A 167 13.25 -22.06 -9.65
CA LEU A 167 13.69 -20.71 -9.33
C LEU A 167 12.56 -19.70 -9.51
N SER A 168 11.78 -19.81 -10.58
CA SER A 168 10.63 -18.93 -10.84
C SER A 168 9.60 -18.99 -9.71
N ARG A 169 9.34 -20.18 -9.17
CA ARG A 169 8.44 -20.36 -8.00
C ARG A 169 8.98 -19.71 -6.73
N ILE A 170 10.31 -19.74 -6.52
CA ILE A 170 10.95 -19.10 -5.36
C ILE A 170 10.91 -17.58 -5.50
N LEU A 171 11.11 -17.07 -6.70
CA LEU A 171 11.15 -15.64 -6.99
C LEU A 171 9.76 -15.01 -7.18
N ASP A 172 8.69 -15.80 -7.22
CA ASP A 172 7.34 -15.29 -7.37
C ASP A 172 6.91 -14.51 -6.12
N LEU A 173 6.44 -13.28 -6.32
CA LEU A 173 5.90 -12.44 -5.26
C LEU A 173 4.66 -13.07 -4.58
N ARG A 174 3.94 -13.97 -5.27
CA ARG A 174 2.81 -14.73 -4.69
C ARG A 174 3.23 -15.60 -3.51
N ASN A 175 4.45 -16.11 -3.55
CA ASN A 175 5.02 -16.95 -2.49
C ASN A 175 5.68 -16.12 -1.38
N ALA A 176 5.73 -14.79 -1.53
CA ALA A 176 6.30 -13.91 -0.52
C ALA A 176 5.38 -13.77 0.69
N SER A 177 5.99 -13.63 1.86
CA SER A 177 5.27 -13.24 3.06
C SER A 177 4.72 -11.81 2.94
N GLY A 178 3.74 -11.46 3.78
CA GLY A 178 3.22 -10.09 3.81
C GLY A 178 4.29 -9.02 4.04
N LYS A 179 5.42 -9.38 4.63
CA LYS A 179 6.59 -8.49 4.80
C LYS A 179 7.34 -8.29 3.48
N GLY A 180 7.45 -9.32 2.65
CA GLY A 180 8.01 -9.23 1.30
C GLY A 180 7.18 -8.28 0.42
N ILE A 181 5.85 -8.39 0.46
CA ILE A 181 4.95 -7.48 -0.26
C ILE A 181 5.11 -6.03 0.24
N GLN A 182 5.32 -5.81 1.54
CA GLN A 182 5.59 -4.47 2.07
C GLN A 182 6.90 -3.89 1.55
N VAL A 183 7.95 -4.71 1.42
CA VAL A 183 9.24 -4.27 0.85
C VAL A 183 9.06 -3.89 -0.62
N GLU A 184 8.36 -4.71 -1.39
CA GLU A 184 8.09 -4.40 -2.80
C GLU A 184 7.26 -3.13 -2.97
N ASN A 185 6.20 -2.94 -2.18
CA ASN A 185 5.44 -1.69 -2.16
C ASN A 185 6.32 -0.48 -1.80
N THR A 186 7.23 -0.64 -0.85
CA THR A 186 8.17 0.43 -0.48
C THR A 186 9.08 0.80 -1.66
N ARG A 187 9.58 -0.20 -2.39
CA ARG A 187 10.41 0.00 -3.58
C ARG A 187 9.63 0.73 -4.69
N ARG A 188 8.40 0.31 -4.97
CA ARG A 188 7.51 0.93 -5.95
C ARG A 188 7.20 2.39 -5.61
N ILE A 189 6.95 2.69 -4.34
CA ILE A 189 6.72 4.06 -3.86
C ILE A 189 7.99 4.91 -4.08
N ILE A 190 9.18 4.39 -3.77
CA ILE A 190 10.44 5.08 -3.99
C ILE A 190 10.67 5.31 -5.48
N ALA A 191 10.42 4.33 -6.33
CA ALA A 191 10.58 4.44 -7.77
C ALA A 191 9.65 5.50 -8.38
N HIS A 192 8.39 5.58 -7.91
CA HIS A 192 7.40 6.50 -8.45
C HIS A 192 7.54 7.95 -7.96
N PHE A 193 7.82 8.15 -6.67
CA PHE A 193 7.90 9.47 -6.05
C PHE A 193 9.34 9.98 -5.87
N GLY A 194 10.35 9.10 -6.02
CA GLY A 194 11.76 9.44 -5.90
C GLY A 194 12.24 10.28 -7.09
N ARG A 195 13.17 11.17 -6.82
CA ARG A 195 13.83 11.94 -7.85
C ARG A 195 15.14 11.28 -8.23
N PRO A 196 15.52 11.31 -9.50
CA PRO A 196 16.84 10.87 -9.89
C PRO A 196 17.91 11.75 -9.21
N THR A 197 18.91 11.09 -8.63
CA THR A 197 20.08 11.74 -8.02
C THR A 197 21.20 11.76 -9.03
N GLU A 198 22.10 12.72 -8.94
CA GLU A 198 23.31 12.83 -9.81
C GLU A 198 24.18 11.56 -9.75
N SER A 199 24.14 10.83 -8.65
CA SER A 199 24.82 9.54 -8.46
C SER A 199 24.12 8.34 -9.15
N GLY A 200 23.07 8.56 -9.94
CA GLY A 200 22.34 7.51 -10.68
C GLY A 200 21.31 6.72 -9.85
N GLY A 201 21.11 7.07 -8.57
CA GLY A 201 20.09 6.48 -7.71
C GLY A 201 18.82 7.33 -7.60
N LEU A 202 17.88 6.87 -6.77
CA LEU A 202 16.66 7.62 -6.43
C LEU A 202 16.81 8.25 -5.05
N ASP A 203 16.41 9.52 -4.91
CA ASP A 203 16.39 10.22 -3.63
C ASP A 203 15.26 9.69 -2.74
N THR A 204 15.62 8.89 -1.76
CA THR A 204 14.71 8.38 -0.72
C THR A 204 14.45 9.37 0.40
N GLY A 205 15.29 10.41 0.50
CA GLY A 205 15.23 11.46 1.53
C GLY A 205 14.24 12.57 1.22
N SER A 206 13.70 12.63 0.00
CA SER A 206 12.74 13.66 -0.39
C SER A 206 11.49 13.63 0.50
N PRO A 207 10.94 14.78 0.87
CA PRO A 207 9.74 14.85 1.72
C PRO A 207 8.53 14.17 1.07
N GLU A 208 8.46 14.12 -0.25
CA GLU A 208 7.43 13.43 -1.00
C GLU A 208 7.50 11.91 -0.79
N VAL A 209 8.65 11.31 -0.97
CA VAL A 209 8.85 9.87 -0.74
C VAL A 209 8.56 9.52 0.72
N GLN A 210 9.09 10.31 1.66
CA GLN A 210 8.86 10.07 3.08
C GLN A 210 7.37 10.17 3.45
N ALA A 211 6.64 11.17 2.95
CA ALA A 211 5.22 11.32 3.22
C ALA A 211 4.39 10.19 2.59
N ALA A 212 4.73 9.74 1.38
CA ALA A 212 4.06 8.60 0.73
C ALA A 212 4.29 7.30 1.52
N LEU A 213 5.52 7.01 1.93
CA LEU A 213 5.87 5.86 2.76
C LEU A 213 5.17 5.88 4.12
N LEU A 214 5.11 7.05 4.77
CA LEU A 214 4.38 7.21 6.03
C LEU A 214 2.89 6.97 5.84
N THR A 215 2.29 7.47 4.76
CA THR A 215 0.87 7.24 4.46
C THR A 215 0.59 5.76 4.24
N TYR A 216 1.42 5.06 3.48
CA TYR A 216 1.34 3.61 3.29
C TYR A 216 1.41 2.84 4.62
N ARG A 217 2.41 3.14 5.47
CA ARG A 217 2.57 2.49 6.78
C ARG A 217 1.40 2.76 7.72
N ILE A 218 0.86 3.99 7.72
CA ILE A 218 -0.31 4.36 8.53
C ILE A 218 -1.53 3.54 8.10
N ARG A 219 -1.78 3.38 6.80
CA ARG A 219 -2.92 2.60 6.30
C ARG A 219 -2.82 1.13 6.68
N ASN A 220 -1.67 0.50 6.46
CA ASN A 220 -1.45 -0.89 6.89
C ASN A 220 -1.66 -1.08 8.39
N LEU A 221 -1.22 -0.10 9.18
CA LEU A 221 -1.38 -0.15 10.63
C LEU A 221 -2.83 0.11 11.07
N ALA A 222 -3.54 0.99 10.38
CA ALA A 222 -4.96 1.25 10.61
C ALA A 222 -5.80 -0.01 10.33
N GLU A 223 -5.53 -0.69 9.22
CA GLU A 223 -6.16 -1.96 8.86
C GLU A 223 -5.90 -3.05 9.91
N HIS A 224 -4.63 -3.23 10.32
CA HIS A 224 -4.28 -4.15 11.40
C HIS A 224 -5.07 -3.86 12.69
N LEU A 225 -5.22 -2.59 13.06
CA LEU A 225 -5.92 -2.17 14.28
C LEU A 225 -7.44 -2.35 14.21
N LEU A 226 -8.03 -2.51 13.03
CA LEU A 226 -9.44 -2.91 12.89
C LEU A 226 -9.66 -4.33 13.41
N GLY A 227 -8.74 -5.26 13.12
CA GLY A 227 -8.75 -6.62 13.65
C GLY A 227 -8.24 -6.71 15.09
N ALA A 228 -7.17 -6.01 15.42
CA ALA A 228 -6.47 -6.07 16.70
C ALA A 228 -6.79 -4.87 17.61
N ARG A 229 -8.02 -4.78 18.12
CA ARG A 229 -8.51 -3.63 18.93
C ARG A 229 -7.76 -3.40 20.24
N HIS A 230 -7.10 -4.40 20.79
CA HIS A 230 -6.37 -4.34 22.08
C HIS A 230 -4.89 -3.99 21.91
N ASP A 231 -4.36 -3.89 20.69
CA ASP A 231 -2.97 -3.57 20.43
C ASP A 231 -2.68 -2.07 20.67
N ASN A 232 -2.31 -1.78 21.92
CA ASN A 232 -1.99 -0.41 22.33
C ASN A 232 -0.59 0.04 21.84
N SER A 233 0.34 -0.90 21.60
CA SER A 233 1.68 -0.61 21.13
C SER A 233 1.63 -0.04 19.69
N ASN A 234 0.98 -0.77 18.80
CA ASN A 234 0.81 -0.33 17.43
C ASN A 234 -0.05 0.93 17.32
N ARG A 235 -1.03 1.12 18.23
CA ARG A 235 -1.80 2.37 18.28
C ARG A 235 -0.94 3.58 18.67
N ARG A 236 0.02 3.43 19.59
CA ARG A 236 1.00 4.47 19.90
C ARG A 236 1.93 4.75 18.71
N SER A 237 2.39 3.70 18.05
CA SER A 237 3.22 3.81 16.84
C SER A 237 2.49 4.54 15.72
N MET A 238 1.22 4.20 15.46
CA MET A 238 0.38 4.88 14.48
C MET A 238 0.28 6.38 14.73
N ARG A 239 0.05 6.79 16.00
CA ARG A 239 0.01 8.23 16.35
C ARG A 239 1.33 8.93 16.01
N ARG A 240 2.47 8.31 16.32
CA ARG A 240 3.78 8.86 15.97
C ARG A 240 3.94 9.03 14.47
N LEU A 241 3.54 8.03 13.68
CA LEU A 241 3.60 8.10 12.21
C LEU A 241 2.70 9.20 11.65
N VAL A 242 1.49 9.39 12.19
CA VAL A 242 0.58 10.48 11.78
C VAL A 242 1.21 11.84 12.04
N HIS A 243 1.79 12.05 13.22
CA HIS A 243 2.50 13.30 13.53
C HIS A 243 3.75 13.50 12.67
N GLN A 244 4.50 12.43 12.38
CA GLN A 244 5.66 12.50 11.47
C GLN A 244 5.22 12.89 10.07
N ARG A 245 4.14 12.27 9.52
CA ARG A 245 3.59 12.65 8.23
C ARG A 245 3.20 14.13 8.19
N ALA A 246 2.49 14.60 9.20
CA ALA A 246 2.11 16.01 9.29
C ALA A 246 3.33 16.93 9.35
N LYS A 247 4.39 16.55 10.08
CA LYS A 247 5.64 17.33 10.17
C LYS A 247 6.34 17.43 8.80
N VAL A 248 6.47 16.31 8.09
CA VAL A 248 7.13 16.26 6.77
C VAL A 248 6.33 17.09 5.75
N LEU A 249 5.01 16.98 5.74
CA LEU A 249 4.16 17.72 4.81
C LEU A 249 4.11 19.22 5.12
N ARG A 250 4.13 19.62 6.39
CA ARG A 250 4.27 21.03 6.78
C ARG A 250 5.64 21.61 6.38
N TYR A 251 6.69 20.81 6.48
CA TYR A 251 8.02 21.20 5.99
C TYR A 251 7.97 21.42 4.46
N LEU A 252 7.38 20.51 3.70
CA LEU A 252 7.21 20.68 2.25
C LEU A 252 6.41 21.95 1.93
N LYS A 253 5.31 22.21 2.65
CA LYS A 253 4.52 23.45 2.50
C LYS A 253 5.35 24.71 2.72
N SER A 254 6.23 24.71 3.72
CA SER A 254 7.09 25.88 4.03
C SER A 254 8.19 26.11 3.01
N ARG A 255 8.66 25.06 2.34
CA ARG A 255 9.72 25.14 1.32
C ARG A 255 9.16 25.44 -0.07
N ASP A 256 8.13 24.73 -0.45
CA ASP A 256 7.52 24.84 -1.77
C ASP A 256 5.99 24.57 -1.69
N PRO A 257 5.18 25.64 -1.56
CA PRO A 257 3.73 25.52 -1.42
C PRO A 257 3.06 24.99 -2.69
N ILE A 258 3.61 25.23 -3.87
CA ILE A 258 3.04 24.78 -5.14
C ILE A 258 3.17 23.25 -5.24
N ARG A 259 4.36 22.73 -4.96
CA ARG A 259 4.61 21.28 -4.92
C ARG A 259 3.78 20.61 -3.84
N TYR A 260 3.62 21.22 -2.68
CA TYR A 260 2.76 20.70 -1.63
C TYR A 260 1.32 20.51 -2.10
N GLN A 261 0.73 21.52 -2.75
CA GLN A 261 -0.65 21.45 -3.25
C GLN A 261 -0.82 20.39 -4.34
N SER A 262 0.12 20.26 -5.26
CA SER A 262 0.08 19.24 -6.32
C SER A 262 0.33 17.83 -5.80
N PHE A 263 1.09 17.69 -4.72
CA PHE A 263 1.44 16.40 -4.15
C PHE A 263 0.34 15.76 -3.29
N LEU A 264 -0.45 16.56 -2.55
CA LEU A 264 -1.49 16.04 -1.65
C LEU A 264 -2.50 15.10 -2.33
N PRO A 265 -3.10 15.44 -3.48
CA PRO A 265 -4.03 14.53 -4.16
C PRO A 265 -3.35 13.26 -4.65
N ARG A 266 -2.06 13.31 -5.01
CA ARG A 266 -1.30 12.14 -5.46
C ARG A 266 -1.16 11.07 -4.38
N ILE A 267 -1.10 11.48 -3.10
CA ILE A 267 -1.05 10.57 -1.94
C ILE A 267 -2.40 10.36 -1.25
N GLY A 268 -3.49 10.95 -1.78
CA GLY A 268 -4.83 10.82 -1.23
C GLY A 268 -5.01 11.43 0.17
N VAL A 269 -4.37 12.58 0.41
CA VAL A 269 -4.37 13.28 1.69
C VAL A 269 -4.98 14.68 1.53
N GLU A 270 -5.94 15.02 2.38
CA GLU A 270 -6.53 16.36 2.40
C GLU A 270 -5.69 17.34 3.21
N ALA A 271 -5.55 18.59 2.72
CA ALA A 271 -4.81 19.65 3.41
C ALA A 271 -5.34 19.90 4.83
N ARG A 272 -6.66 19.88 5.00
CA ARG A 272 -7.34 20.09 6.29
C ARG A 272 -6.95 19.09 7.38
N ALA A 273 -6.54 17.86 7.00
CA ALA A 273 -6.08 16.85 7.95
C ALA A 273 -4.70 17.14 8.55
N ILE A 274 -3.93 18.02 7.91
CA ILE A 274 -2.52 18.26 8.23
C ILE A 274 -2.30 19.67 8.79
N GLU A 275 -3.03 20.67 8.26
CA GLU A 275 -2.78 22.09 8.52
C GLU A 275 -3.22 22.53 9.91
N GLY A 276 -4.18 21.85 10.51
CA GLY A 276 -4.68 22.16 11.85
C GLY A 276 -3.94 21.42 12.97
N GLU A 277 -4.50 21.47 14.16
CA GLU A 277 -4.09 20.59 15.25
C GLU A 277 -4.49 19.16 14.92
N VAL A 278 -3.50 18.27 14.83
CA VAL A 278 -3.70 16.86 14.54
C VAL A 278 -3.96 16.12 15.84
N VAL A 279 -5.22 15.91 16.18
CA VAL A 279 -5.62 15.14 17.36
C VAL A 279 -6.02 13.74 16.93
N VAL A 280 -5.16 12.76 17.16
CA VAL A 280 -5.47 11.36 16.90
C VAL A 280 -6.26 10.78 18.05
N PRO A 281 -7.51 10.31 17.84
CA PRO A 281 -8.36 9.81 18.92
C PRO A 281 -7.71 8.63 19.65
N GLY A 282 -7.95 8.56 20.95
CA GLY A 282 -7.51 7.48 21.81
C GLY A 282 -8.28 6.17 21.55
N LYS A 283 -8.08 5.20 22.45
CA LYS A 283 -8.90 3.97 22.47
C LYS A 283 -10.38 4.38 22.57
N PRO A 284 -11.26 3.88 21.70
CA PRO A 284 -12.68 4.16 21.84
C PRO A 284 -13.14 3.70 23.21
N LYS A 285 -13.76 4.61 23.96
CA LYS A 285 -14.34 4.28 25.24
C LYS A 285 -15.46 3.27 24.98
N THR A 286 -15.30 2.02 25.41
CA THR A 286 -16.40 1.08 25.45
C THR A 286 -17.44 1.66 26.40
N LYS A 287 -18.62 2.02 25.88
CA LYS A 287 -19.77 2.28 26.75
C LYS A 287 -19.95 1.01 27.58
N ARG A 288 -19.73 1.09 28.89
CA ARG A 288 -20.22 0.05 29.79
C ARG A 288 -21.73 0.10 29.65
N MET A 289 -22.31 -0.94 29.08
CA MET A 289 -23.74 -1.24 29.21
C MET A 289 -24.05 -1.60 30.64
#